data_1d37b067b302f6167af80424ccf25fdb
#
_entry.id   1d37b067b302f6167af80424ccf25fdb
#
_cell.length_a   1.000
_cell.length_b   1.000
_cell.length_c   1.000
_cell.angle_alpha   90.00
_cell.angle_beta   90.00
_cell.angle_gamma   90.00
#
_symmetry.space_group_name_H-M   'P 1'
#
loop_
_entity.id
_entity.type
_entity.pdbx_description
1 polymer ?
#
loop_
_entity_poly.entity_id
_entity_poly.type
_entity_poly.pdbx_seq_one_letter_code
_entity_poly.pdbx_strand_id
1 'polypeptide(L)'
;MGSTTGHRRTASKKAKTTGAIAVAAVIGGAAFVFTGSAQAASVGAVYTKSASWSGGYTGQYVITNNTGQTQPDWTLQFDLPAGTRIDSLWNGTHTVSGQHVTVKPAGWNKELAAGASVTVGFVTSGGAEPGNPTACRINGVKCSVDQGATPPPGGRPTAAPTATASAPASSAPSTRPTPAGTPTPTATKPTAPPPATGTPSAGGARFAPYVDTSLYPAYDLLDTAAKTGVKEFHLAFITSGGGCSPLWGGVTGLADDKVAGQIGALRAKGGDVRVSFGGAAGHELALNCASATELAAAYGKVIDQYRLTKVDFDIEGAALPDTAANARRAQAIAALQKSHPGLDVAFTLPVMPEGLTQPGVALLADTKRAGVRIDGVNIMAMDYGPAYGGDMGQYAIQAATATQAQVKGVLGLSDAAAWKAVAVTPMIGVNDVASEVFTLSDAVQLVDFAKAKGIGRLAMWSATRDQQCPAGEVNHAEPTCSSIAQQPLAFTKAFAALR
;
A
#
# COMPACT_ATOMS: atom_id res chain seq x y z
N MET A 1 28.03 -63.56 -22.05
CA MET A 1 27.02 -64.61 -22.11
C MET A 1 25.71 -63.85 -22.02
N GLY A 2 25.04 -63.63 -22.96
CA GLY A 2 24.16 -64.25 -23.92
C GLY A 2 22.88 -63.46 -23.83
N SER A 3 22.57 -62.66 -24.78
CA SER A 3 21.92 -62.93 -26.08
C SER A 3 20.39 -62.90 -26.01
N THR A 4 19.84 -61.88 -26.65
CA THR A 4 18.92 -61.89 -27.84
C THR A 4 17.44 -62.22 -27.51
N THR A 5 16.42 -61.62 -28.04
CA THR A 5 15.94 -61.14 -29.35
C THR A 5 14.56 -60.63 -29.09
N GLY A 6 13.98 -59.58 -29.54
CA GLY A 6 13.62 -59.14 -30.84
C GLY A 6 12.37 -59.81 -31.42
N HIS A 7 11.25 -59.06 -31.60
CA HIS A 7 10.45 -59.11 -32.82
C HIS A 7 9.41 -58.00 -32.91
N ARG A 8 9.50 -57.35 -34.03
CA ARG A 8 8.60 -56.44 -34.75
C ARG A 8 7.43 -57.18 -35.41
N ARG A 9 6.27 -56.52 -35.55
CA ARG A 9 5.38 -56.54 -36.78
C ARG A 9 4.12 -55.73 -36.50
N THR A 10 3.93 -54.59 -37.10
CA THR A 10 3.36 -54.20 -38.40
C THR A 10 1.85 -54.45 -38.58
N ALA A 11 1.16 -53.32 -38.68
CA ALA A 11 0.10 -52.86 -39.57
C ALA A 11 -1.06 -53.83 -40.00
N SER A 12 -2.28 -53.29 -39.91
CA SER A 12 -3.16 -53.21 -41.06
C SER A 12 -4.39 -52.34 -40.83
N LYS A 13 -4.64 -51.50 -41.83
CA LYS A 13 -5.86 -50.70 -42.04
C LYS A 13 -7.02 -51.63 -42.45
N LYS A 14 -8.29 -51.29 -42.10
CA LYS A 14 -9.43 -51.34 -43.02
C LYS A 14 -10.62 -50.55 -42.49
N ALA A 15 -11.11 -49.70 -43.36
CA ALA A 15 -12.38 -48.97 -43.26
C ALA A 15 -13.54 -49.85 -43.80
N LYS A 16 -14.77 -49.53 -43.35
CA LYS A 16 -16.05 -49.57 -44.09
C LYS A 16 -17.19 -49.27 -43.15
N THR A 17 -17.81 -48.14 -43.25
CA THR A 17 -19.02 -47.71 -43.98
C THR A 17 -20.35 -48.30 -43.49
N THR A 18 -21.26 -47.37 -43.22
CA THR A 18 -22.71 -47.32 -43.49
C THR A 18 -23.66 -47.89 -42.44
N GLY A 19 -24.62 -47.04 -42.07
CA GLY A 19 -25.87 -47.44 -41.43
C GLY A 19 -26.61 -46.21 -40.85
N ALA A 20 -27.28 -45.41 -41.65
CA ALA A 20 -28.24 -44.41 -41.26
C ALA A 20 -29.55 -45.09 -40.82
N ILE A 21 -30.06 -44.72 -39.65
CA ILE A 21 -31.49 -44.88 -39.34
C ILE A 21 -31.97 -43.53 -38.74
N ALA A 22 -32.82 -42.86 -39.49
CA ALA A 22 -33.57 -41.70 -39.09
C ALA A 22 -34.78 -42.16 -38.24
N VAL A 23 -34.90 -41.60 -37.04
CA VAL A 23 -36.20 -41.60 -36.33
C VAL A 23 -36.57 -40.13 -36.10
N ALA A 24 -37.56 -39.72 -36.84
CA ALA A 24 -38.22 -38.42 -36.67
C ALA A 24 -39.15 -38.51 -35.44
N ALA A 25 -38.84 -37.75 -34.41
CA ALA A 25 -39.81 -37.41 -33.36
C ALA A 25 -40.13 -35.91 -33.46
N VAL A 26 -41.31 -35.65 -33.96
CA VAL A 26 -41.93 -34.31 -33.95
C VAL A 26 -42.38 -34.04 -32.53
N ILE A 27 -41.71 -33.14 -31.85
CA ILE A 27 -42.23 -32.48 -30.66
C ILE A 27 -42.27 -30.99 -30.97
N GLY A 28 -43.51 -30.44 -31.08
CA GLY A 28 -43.77 -29.04 -31.19
C GLY A 28 -43.26 -28.29 -29.97
N GLY A 29 -42.17 -27.55 -30.12
CA GLY A 29 -41.67 -26.61 -29.16
C GLY A 29 -41.83 -25.19 -29.71
N ALA A 30 -42.64 -24.40 -29.04
CA ALA A 30 -42.82 -22.98 -29.34
C ALA A 30 -41.43 -22.32 -29.32
N ALA A 31 -41.03 -21.82 -30.50
CA ALA A 31 -39.87 -20.95 -30.62
C ALA A 31 -40.18 -19.64 -29.89
N PHE A 32 -39.70 -19.53 -28.67
CA PHE A 32 -39.56 -18.22 -28.07
C PHE A 32 -38.42 -17.52 -28.83
N VAL A 33 -38.81 -16.68 -29.76
CA VAL A 33 -37.90 -15.66 -30.32
C VAL A 33 -37.59 -14.70 -29.20
N PHE A 34 -36.49 -14.90 -28.49
CA PHE A 34 -35.87 -13.86 -27.71
C PHE A 34 -35.40 -12.80 -28.69
N THR A 35 -36.21 -11.81 -28.91
CA THR A 35 -35.77 -10.51 -29.43
C THR A 35 -34.96 -9.85 -28.33
N GLY A 36 -33.78 -10.37 -28.05
CA GLY A 36 -32.75 -9.63 -27.36
C GLY A 36 -32.38 -8.48 -28.29
N SER A 37 -32.87 -7.27 -27.98
CA SER A 37 -32.31 -6.07 -28.55
C SER A 37 -30.83 -6.10 -28.27
N ALA A 38 -30.02 -6.33 -29.31
CA ALA A 38 -28.57 -6.16 -29.24
C ALA A 38 -28.37 -4.69 -28.87
N GLN A 39 -28.11 -4.44 -27.61
CA GLN A 39 -27.74 -3.12 -27.13
C GLN A 39 -26.43 -2.78 -27.84
N ALA A 40 -26.42 -1.74 -28.65
CA ALA A 40 -25.22 -1.33 -29.36
C ALA A 40 -24.10 -1.14 -28.32
N ALA A 41 -22.95 -1.76 -28.61
CA ALA A 41 -21.79 -1.61 -27.76
C ALA A 41 -21.49 -0.11 -27.57
N SER A 42 -21.49 0.36 -26.34
CA SER A 42 -21.35 1.77 -25.99
C SER A 42 -20.29 1.97 -24.91
N VAL A 43 -19.85 3.20 -24.71
CA VAL A 43 -19.04 3.51 -23.53
C VAL A 43 -19.95 3.38 -22.31
N GLY A 44 -19.51 2.60 -21.32
CA GLY A 44 -20.20 2.39 -20.06
C GLY A 44 -19.48 3.07 -18.89
N ALA A 45 -20.19 3.28 -17.77
CA ALA A 45 -19.57 3.71 -16.52
C ALA A 45 -20.24 2.97 -15.35
N VAL A 46 -19.41 2.50 -14.41
CA VAL A 46 -19.86 1.77 -13.21
C VAL A 46 -19.33 2.49 -11.98
N TYR A 47 -20.23 2.79 -11.04
CA TYR A 47 -19.89 3.44 -9.77
C TYR A 47 -19.54 2.41 -8.70
N THR A 48 -18.54 2.75 -7.89
CA THR A 48 -18.19 2.02 -6.67
C THR A 48 -17.83 3.02 -5.57
N LYS A 49 -18.33 2.80 -4.35
CA LYS A 49 -17.88 3.52 -3.15
C LYS A 49 -16.77 2.71 -2.50
N SER A 50 -15.54 3.25 -2.48
CA SER A 50 -14.36 2.54 -1.96
C SER A 50 -14.12 2.78 -0.47
N ALA A 51 -14.55 3.93 0.07
CA ALA A 51 -14.45 4.25 1.49
C ALA A 51 -15.60 5.18 1.93
N SER A 52 -15.96 5.14 3.22
CA SER A 52 -16.99 6.01 3.79
C SER A 52 -16.67 6.35 5.25
N TRP A 53 -16.91 7.59 5.66
CA TRP A 53 -16.75 8.09 7.03
C TRP A 53 -17.83 9.10 7.36
N SER A 54 -17.91 9.51 8.64
CA SER A 54 -18.85 10.55 9.04
C SER A 54 -18.55 11.86 8.32
N GLY A 55 -19.47 12.29 7.46
CA GLY A 55 -19.39 13.52 6.69
C GLY A 55 -18.64 13.43 5.35
N GLY A 56 -18.38 12.21 4.81
CA GLY A 56 -17.77 12.08 3.48
C GLY A 56 -17.59 10.64 3.00
N TYR A 57 -17.15 10.49 1.77
CA TYR A 57 -16.80 9.19 1.18
C TYR A 57 -15.82 9.36 0.02
N THR A 58 -15.11 8.28 -0.31
CA THR A 58 -14.40 8.12 -1.58
C THR A 58 -15.27 7.31 -2.52
N GLY A 59 -15.51 7.86 -3.71
CA GLY A 59 -16.23 7.19 -4.79
C GLY A 59 -15.40 7.15 -6.06
N GLN A 60 -15.71 6.21 -6.93
CA GLN A 60 -15.09 6.11 -8.25
C GLN A 60 -16.07 5.65 -9.31
N TYR A 61 -15.84 6.09 -10.53
CA TYR A 61 -16.46 5.58 -11.74
C TYR A 61 -15.42 4.90 -12.62
N VAL A 62 -15.61 3.64 -12.95
CA VAL A 62 -14.85 2.95 -13.99
C VAL A 62 -15.56 3.14 -15.33
N ILE A 63 -14.96 3.92 -16.21
CA ILE A 63 -15.46 4.20 -17.56
C ILE A 63 -14.80 3.20 -18.51
N THR A 64 -15.59 2.37 -19.19
CA THR A 64 -15.10 1.34 -20.11
C THR A 64 -15.62 1.59 -21.51
N ASN A 65 -14.71 1.58 -22.48
CA ASN A 65 -15.08 1.62 -23.89
C ASN A 65 -15.43 0.22 -24.39
N ASN A 66 -16.70 -0.14 -24.35
CA ASN A 66 -17.19 -1.43 -24.85
C ASN A 66 -17.41 -1.42 -26.38
N THR A 67 -17.05 -0.34 -27.09
CA THR A 67 -17.14 -0.29 -28.55
C THR A 67 -15.93 -0.96 -29.21
N GLY A 68 -16.09 -1.37 -30.46
CA GLY A 68 -14.98 -1.93 -31.24
C GLY A 68 -14.00 -0.89 -31.79
N GLN A 69 -14.12 0.40 -31.42
CA GLN A 69 -13.31 1.49 -31.94
C GLN A 69 -12.80 2.40 -30.81
N THR A 70 -11.66 3.03 -31.04
CA THR A 70 -11.12 4.04 -30.10
C THR A 70 -12.11 5.22 -29.96
N GLN A 71 -12.39 5.60 -28.72
CA GLN A 71 -13.16 6.80 -28.40
C GLN A 71 -12.21 7.98 -28.19
N PRO A 72 -12.35 9.06 -28.95
CA PRO A 72 -11.38 10.17 -28.89
C PRO A 72 -11.58 11.10 -27.70
N ASP A 73 -12.72 10.97 -26.99
CA ASP A 73 -13.08 11.79 -25.84
C ASP A 73 -14.20 11.10 -25.03
N TRP A 74 -14.37 11.54 -23.77
CA TRP A 74 -15.47 11.10 -22.92
C TRP A 74 -15.93 12.21 -21.97
N THR A 75 -17.20 12.16 -21.57
CA THR A 75 -17.75 13.09 -20.57
C THR A 75 -18.62 12.30 -19.61
N LEU A 76 -18.24 12.29 -18.33
CA LEU A 76 -19.02 11.69 -17.24
C LEU A 76 -19.81 12.78 -16.51
N GLN A 77 -21.08 12.50 -16.21
CA GLN A 77 -21.96 13.40 -15.44
C GLN A 77 -22.65 12.59 -14.35
N PHE A 78 -22.83 13.20 -13.18
CA PHE A 78 -23.59 12.62 -12.08
C PHE A 78 -24.01 13.69 -11.07
N ASP A 79 -25.00 13.38 -10.24
CA ASP A 79 -25.46 14.25 -9.17
C ASP A 79 -24.98 13.72 -7.81
N LEU A 80 -24.40 14.61 -7.01
CA LEU A 80 -24.04 14.33 -5.63
C LEU A 80 -25.27 14.34 -4.72
N PRO A 81 -25.28 13.58 -3.62
CA PRO A 81 -26.26 13.71 -2.56
C PRO A 81 -26.33 15.15 -2.03
N ALA A 82 -27.54 15.57 -1.60
CA ALA A 82 -27.75 16.90 -1.06
C ALA A 82 -26.79 17.20 0.11
N GLY A 83 -26.20 18.39 0.11
CA GLY A 83 -25.24 18.82 1.12
C GLY A 83 -23.83 18.23 0.99
N THR A 84 -23.60 17.41 -0.01
CA THR A 84 -22.28 16.83 -0.32
C THR A 84 -21.56 17.68 -1.37
N ARG A 85 -20.24 17.85 -1.24
CA ARG A 85 -19.41 18.53 -2.25
C ARG A 85 -18.18 17.67 -2.57
N ILE A 86 -17.60 17.85 -3.75
CA ILE A 86 -16.32 17.28 -4.11
C ILE A 86 -15.20 18.10 -3.49
N ASP A 87 -14.34 17.46 -2.70
CA ASP A 87 -13.13 18.06 -2.16
C ASP A 87 -11.93 17.83 -3.07
N SER A 88 -11.91 16.69 -3.76
CA SER A 88 -10.85 16.31 -4.70
C SER A 88 -11.40 15.36 -5.75
N LEU A 89 -10.85 15.45 -6.97
CA LEU A 89 -11.13 14.54 -8.06
C LEU A 89 -9.84 14.30 -8.85
N TRP A 90 -9.60 13.05 -9.24
CA TRP A 90 -8.42 12.67 -10.02
C TRP A 90 -8.80 11.91 -11.28
N ASN A 91 -7.86 11.86 -12.21
CA ASN A 91 -8.02 11.31 -13.56
C ASN A 91 -9.07 12.03 -14.42
N GLY A 92 -9.39 13.28 -14.08
CA GLY A 92 -10.29 14.15 -14.82
C GLY A 92 -10.24 15.58 -14.32
N THR A 93 -10.82 16.47 -15.11
CA THR A 93 -11.14 17.84 -14.70
C THR A 93 -12.64 17.93 -14.48
N HIS A 94 -13.11 18.67 -13.47
CA HIS A 94 -14.53 18.74 -13.18
C HIS A 94 -15.05 20.16 -13.02
N THR A 95 -16.33 20.32 -13.30
CA THR A 95 -17.12 21.49 -12.97
C THR A 95 -18.35 21.07 -12.18
N VAL A 96 -18.78 21.89 -11.23
CA VAL A 96 -19.94 21.64 -10.37
C VAL A 96 -20.94 22.77 -10.51
N SER A 97 -22.21 22.41 -10.71
CA SER A 97 -23.32 23.35 -10.73
C SER A 97 -24.43 22.83 -9.78
N GLY A 98 -24.53 23.42 -8.59
CA GLY A 98 -25.34 22.85 -7.50
C GLY A 98 -24.79 21.49 -7.07
N GLN A 99 -25.57 20.42 -7.22
CA GLN A 99 -25.15 19.05 -6.97
C GLN A 99 -24.71 18.32 -8.25
N HIS A 100 -24.88 18.93 -9.43
CA HIS A 100 -24.52 18.33 -10.70
C HIS A 100 -23.03 18.48 -10.99
N VAL A 101 -22.37 17.36 -11.21
CA VAL A 101 -20.92 17.27 -11.52
C VAL A 101 -20.76 16.85 -12.98
N THR A 102 -19.94 17.58 -13.72
CA THR A 102 -19.48 17.20 -15.06
C THR A 102 -17.99 16.99 -15.03
N VAL A 103 -17.52 15.80 -15.44
CA VAL A 103 -16.11 15.44 -15.51
C VAL A 103 -15.70 15.24 -16.95
N LYS A 104 -14.57 15.82 -17.31
CA LYS A 104 -13.88 15.63 -18.59
C LYS A 104 -12.52 14.97 -18.36
N PRO A 105 -11.93 14.29 -19.36
CA PRO A 105 -10.63 13.64 -19.22
C PRO A 105 -9.55 14.63 -18.81
N ALA A 106 -8.59 14.14 -18.04
CA ALA A 106 -7.25 14.73 -17.97
C ALA A 106 -6.54 14.46 -19.31
N GLY A 107 -5.73 15.37 -19.80
CA GLY A 107 -5.21 15.31 -21.17
C GLY A 107 -4.62 13.96 -21.63
N TRP A 108 -4.02 13.20 -20.71
CA TRP A 108 -3.37 11.92 -20.97
C TRP A 108 -4.35 10.74 -21.16
N ASN A 109 -5.58 10.80 -20.64
CA ASN A 109 -6.60 9.74 -20.69
C ASN A 109 -7.81 10.10 -21.56
N LYS A 110 -7.62 11.02 -22.49
CA LYS A 110 -8.68 11.51 -23.35
C LYS A 110 -9.17 10.43 -24.31
N GLU A 111 -8.24 9.70 -24.89
CA GLU A 111 -8.53 8.62 -25.82
C GLU A 111 -8.67 7.30 -25.06
N LEU A 112 -9.77 6.58 -25.31
CA LEU A 112 -10.00 5.23 -24.82
C LEU A 112 -9.98 4.25 -25.98
N ALA A 113 -8.97 3.40 -26.07
CA ALA A 113 -8.92 2.31 -27.05
C ALA A 113 -10.12 1.36 -26.86
N ALA A 114 -10.43 0.57 -27.88
CA ALA A 114 -11.46 -0.47 -27.79
C ALA A 114 -11.18 -1.42 -26.62
N GLY A 115 -12.13 -1.61 -25.71
CA GLY A 115 -11.99 -2.43 -24.50
C GLY A 115 -11.23 -1.80 -23.36
N ALA A 116 -10.62 -0.62 -23.55
CA ALA A 116 -9.88 0.07 -22.49
C ALA A 116 -10.83 0.71 -21.47
N SER A 117 -10.31 0.88 -20.25
CA SER A 117 -11.02 1.54 -19.15
C SER A 117 -10.17 2.65 -18.55
N VAL A 118 -10.84 3.64 -17.97
CA VAL A 118 -10.25 4.66 -17.11
C VAL A 118 -11.08 4.78 -15.84
N THR A 119 -10.41 4.92 -14.70
CA THR A 119 -11.05 5.15 -13.41
C THR A 119 -10.99 6.63 -13.07
N VAL A 120 -12.14 7.27 -12.86
CA VAL A 120 -12.26 8.61 -12.29
C VAL A 120 -12.65 8.46 -10.83
N GLY A 121 -11.78 8.90 -9.93
CA GLY A 121 -12.07 8.85 -8.51
C GLY A 121 -12.28 10.25 -7.92
N PHE A 122 -13.01 10.32 -6.79
CA PHE A 122 -13.27 11.57 -6.10
C PHE A 122 -13.52 11.35 -4.61
N VAL A 123 -13.16 12.34 -3.83
CA VAL A 123 -13.43 12.41 -2.39
C VAL A 123 -14.46 13.51 -2.15
N THR A 124 -15.38 13.21 -1.26
CA THR A 124 -16.44 14.14 -0.89
C THR A 124 -16.39 14.50 0.58
N SER A 125 -16.95 15.66 0.90
CA SER A 125 -17.29 16.07 2.27
C SER A 125 -18.68 16.68 2.33
N GLY A 126 -19.23 16.77 3.55
CA GLY A 126 -20.57 17.26 3.82
C GLY A 126 -21.64 16.17 3.80
N GLY A 127 -22.82 16.49 4.31
CA GLY A 127 -23.90 15.52 4.52
C GLY A 127 -23.70 14.68 5.80
N ALA A 128 -24.76 14.49 6.58
CA ALA A 128 -24.71 13.69 7.81
C ALA A 128 -24.53 12.19 7.50
N GLU A 129 -25.16 11.72 6.44
CA GLU A 129 -25.09 10.35 5.89
C GLU A 129 -25.00 10.45 4.37
N PRO A 130 -23.81 10.53 3.78
CA PRO A 130 -23.69 10.72 2.34
C PRO A 130 -24.15 9.47 1.58
N GLY A 131 -25.25 9.61 0.84
CA GLY A 131 -25.75 8.61 -0.10
C GLY A 131 -24.78 8.34 -1.25
N ASN A 132 -25.21 7.52 -2.21
CA ASN A 132 -24.48 7.33 -3.46
C ASN A 132 -24.84 8.44 -4.47
N PRO A 133 -23.94 8.80 -5.40
CA PRO A 133 -24.27 9.64 -6.53
C PRO A 133 -25.42 9.04 -7.35
N THR A 134 -26.19 9.90 -7.99
CA THR A 134 -27.33 9.54 -8.83
C THR A 134 -27.20 10.16 -10.23
N ALA A 135 -28.17 9.89 -11.12
CA ALA A 135 -28.28 10.48 -12.46
C ALA A 135 -27.00 10.32 -13.33
N CYS A 136 -26.24 9.24 -13.12
CA CYS A 136 -25.01 8.99 -13.87
C CYS A 136 -25.26 8.90 -15.38
N ARG A 137 -24.46 9.67 -16.15
CA ARG A 137 -24.41 9.62 -17.62
C ARG A 137 -22.96 9.60 -18.09
N ILE A 138 -22.69 8.82 -19.12
CA ILE A 138 -21.43 8.82 -19.86
C ILE A 138 -21.72 9.12 -21.33
N ASN A 139 -21.11 10.17 -21.88
CA ASN A 139 -21.39 10.66 -23.23
C ASN A 139 -22.89 10.88 -23.51
N GLY A 140 -23.63 11.36 -22.50
CA GLY A 140 -25.08 11.59 -22.57
C GLY A 140 -25.95 10.34 -22.40
N VAL A 141 -25.38 9.14 -22.39
CA VAL A 141 -26.09 7.87 -22.18
C VAL A 141 -26.09 7.52 -20.68
N LYS A 142 -27.20 7.00 -20.15
CA LYS A 142 -27.26 6.54 -18.75
C LYS A 142 -26.19 5.48 -18.47
N CYS A 143 -25.53 5.60 -17.31
CA CYS A 143 -24.60 4.58 -16.83
C CYS A 143 -25.32 3.26 -16.50
N SER A 144 -24.59 2.15 -16.56
CA SER A 144 -25.15 0.80 -16.40
C SER A 144 -25.90 0.61 -15.08
N VAL A 145 -25.47 1.29 -14.01
CA VAL A 145 -26.09 1.21 -12.66
C VAL A 145 -27.46 1.87 -12.61
N ASP A 146 -27.67 2.92 -13.43
CA ASP A 146 -28.95 3.67 -13.45
C ASP A 146 -29.98 3.06 -14.44
N GLN A 147 -29.61 2.02 -15.16
CA GLN A 147 -30.51 1.35 -16.13
C GLN A 147 -31.44 0.31 -15.48
N GLY A 148 -31.56 0.30 -14.16
CA GLY A 148 -32.52 -0.58 -13.47
C GLY A 148 -32.19 -2.07 -13.57
N ALA A 149 -30.95 -2.43 -13.70
CA ALA A 149 -30.52 -3.80 -13.49
C ALA A 149 -30.76 -4.14 -12.01
N THR A 150 -31.86 -4.79 -11.73
CA THR A 150 -32.09 -5.46 -10.46
C THR A 150 -30.90 -6.41 -10.26
N PRO A 151 -30.18 -6.35 -9.11
CA PRO A 151 -29.17 -7.36 -8.82
C PRO A 151 -29.85 -8.73 -8.89
N PRO A 152 -29.26 -9.75 -9.49
CA PRO A 152 -29.81 -11.07 -9.42
C PRO A 152 -29.99 -11.44 -7.94
N PRO A 153 -31.13 -12.07 -7.53
CA PRO A 153 -31.39 -12.36 -6.14
C PRO A 153 -30.26 -13.25 -5.59
N GLY A 154 -29.53 -12.69 -4.62
CA GLY A 154 -28.73 -13.42 -3.65
C GLY A 154 -27.86 -14.55 -4.15
N GLY A 155 -26.96 -14.34 -5.05
CA GLY A 155 -25.74 -15.14 -5.15
C GLY A 155 -24.85 -14.73 -3.96
N ARG A 156 -24.80 -15.60 -2.94
CA ARG A 156 -23.77 -15.56 -1.90
C ARG A 156 -22.43 -15.27 -2.60
N PRO A 157 -21.62 -14.31 -2.16
CA PRO A 157 -20.30 -14.14 -2.72
C PRO A 157 -19.58 -15.47 -2.63
N THR A 158 -19.36 -16.12 -3.75
CA THR A 158 -18.39 -17.22 -3.82
C THR A 158 -17.09 -16.55 -3.41
N ALA A 159 -16.53 -17.02 -2.31
CA ALA A 159 -15.23 -16.58 -1.84
C ALA A 159 -14.30 -16.50 -3.05
N ALA A 160 -13.67 -15.37 -3.24
CA ALA A 160 -12.54 -15.27 -4.15
C ALA A 160 -11.60 -16.43 -3.84
N PRO A 161 -11.00 -17.08 -4.84
CA PRO A 161 -10.03 -18.11 -4.55
C PRO A 161 -8.98 -17.48 -3.65
N THR A 162 -8.87 -18.01 -2.46
CA THR A 162 -7.79 -17.71 -1.53
C THR A 162 -6.52 -18.00 -2.31
N ALA A 163 -5.78 -16.97 -2.68
CA ALA A 163 -4.44 -17.14 -3.14
C ALA A 163 -3.70 -17.79 -1.99
N THR A 164 -3.44 -19.06 -2.11
CA THR A 164 -2.57 -19.80 -1.20
C THR A 164 -1.19 -19.19 -1.41
N ALA A 165 -0.79 -18.31 -0.52
CA ALA A 165 0.58 -17.86 -0.43
C ALA A 165 1.41 -19.12 -0.17
N SER A 166 2.16 -19.55 -1.16
CA SER A 166 3.19 -20.55 -1.00
C SER A 166 4.27 -19.92 -0.14
N ALA A 167 4.31 -20.30 1.14
CA ALA A 167 5.40 -19.96 2.02
C ALA A 167 6.73 -20.45 1.38
N PRO A 168 7.77 -19.64 1.35
CA PRO A 168 9.09 -20.12 0.95
C PRO A 168 9.54 -21.20 1.94
N ALA A 169 10.06 -22.29 1.42
CA ALA A 169 10.56 -23.42 2.18
C ALA A 169 11.64 -22.95 3.16
N SER A 170 11.34 -23.09 4.44
CA SER A 170 12.30 -22.92 5.53
C SER A 170 13.43 -23.92 5.38
N SER A 171 14.63 -23.45 5.12
CA SER A 171 15.85 -24.26 5.24
C SER A 171 16.11 -24.57 6.72
N ALA A 172 16.29 -25.84 7.01
CA ALA A 172 16.52 -26.40 8.31
C ALA A 172 17.71 -25.77 9.05
N PRO A 173 17.64 -25.65 10.38
CA PRO A 173 18.75 -25.11 11.16
C PRO A 173 19.90 -26.13 11.26
N SER A 174 21.10 -25.68 10.89
CA SER A 174 22.33 -26.37 11.17
C SER A 174 22.67 -26.27 12.66
N THR A 175 22.84 -27.39 13.31
CA THR A 175 23.24 -27.52 14.72
C THR A 175 24.63 -26.96 14.96
N ARG A 176 24.71 -25.92 15.78
CA ARG A 176 25.97 -25.34 16.27
C ARG A 176 26.40 -26.05 17.57
N PRO A 177 27.69 -26.45 17.73
CA PRO A 177 28.22 -26.93 19.02
C PRO A 177 28.43 -25.77 19.99
N THR A 178 28.10 -26.01 21.24
CA THR A 178 28.28 -25.09 22.38
C THR A 178 29.78 -25.05 22.77
N PRO A 179 30.39 -23.88 22.94
CA PRO A 179 31.65 -23.77 23.68
C PRO A 179 31.38 -23.39 25.14
N ALA A 180 32.18 -24.00 26.00
CA ALA A 180 32.21 -23.84 27.45
C ALA A 180 32.59 -22.42 27.89
N GLY A 181 32.12 -22.03 29.06
CA GLY A 181 32.25 -20.70 29.63
C GLY A 181 33.67 -20.36 30.11
N THR A 182 33.91 -19.06 30.16
CA THR A 182 35.00 -18.43 30.93
C THR A 182 34.62 -17.01 31.34
N PRO A 183 35.16 -16.39 32.38
CA PRO A 183 34.45 -15.66 33.42
C PRO A 183 34.21 -14.20 33.13
N THR A 184 33.19 -13.66 33.81
CA THR A 184 32.69 -12.30 33.87
C THR A 184 33.75 -11.27 34.27
N PRO A 185 33.94 -10.16 33.54
CA PRO A 185 34.51 -8.93 34.07
C PRO A 185 33.39 -8.04 34.64
N THR A 186 33.62 -7.53 35.82
CA THR A 186 32.81 -6.59 36.57
C THR A 186 32.54 -5.33 35.78
N ALA A 187 31.22 -5.00 35.59
CA ALA A 187 30.77 -3.81 34.87
C ALA A 187 31.01 -2.56 35.69
N THR A 188 31.83 -1.67 35.16
CA THR A 188 31.90 -0.27 35.60
C THR A 188 30.74 0.47 34.94
N LYS A 189 29.88 1.10 35.77
CA LYS A 189 28.73 1.89 35.38
C LYS A 189 29.16 3.09 34.51
N PRO A 190 28.68 3.26 33.27
CA PRO A 190 28.98 4.45 32.51
C PRO A 190 28.19 5.64 33.06
N THR A 191 28.89 6.71 33.36
CA THR A 191 28.33 8.03 33.70
C THR A 191 27.61 8.59 32.44
N ALA A 192 26.35 9.00 32.61
CA ALA A 192 25.55 9.57 31.53
C ALA A 192 26.15 10.90 31.04
N PRO A 193 26.22 11.12 29.71
CA PRO A 193 26.54 12.44 29.17
C PRO A 193 25.43 13.46 29.49
N PRO A 194 25.71 14.76 29.62
CA PRO A 194 24.71 15.78 29.89
C PRO A 194 23.68 15.89 28.74
N PRO A 195 22.45 16.34 29.04
CA PRO A 195 21.41 16.46 28.00
C PRO A 195 21.82 17.50 26.97
N ALA A 196 21.87 17.10 25.72
CA ALA A 196 21.99 18.02 24.60
C ALA A 196 20.69 18.81 24.49
N THR A 197 20.72 20.09 24.86
CA THR A 197 19.68 21.05 24.55
C THR A 197 19.75 21.38 23.06
N GLY A 198 19.22 20.50 22.25
CA GLY A 198 18.96 20.76 20.84
C GLY A 198 17.56 21.31 20.70
N THR A 199 17.44 22.56 20.32
CA THR A 199 16.20 23.16 19.81
C THR A 199 15.68 22.27 18.69
N PRO A 200 14.39 21.89 18.67
CA PRO A 200 13.84 21.11 17.56
C PRO A 200 14.02 21.92 16.28
N SER A 201 14.80 21.39 15.34
CA SER A 201 14.90 21.94 13.99
C SER A 201 13.53 21.82 13.34
N ALA A 202 12.86 22.96 13.12
CA ALA A 202 11.60 23.05 12.38
C ALA A 202 11.88 22.82 10.90
N GLY A 203 12.12 21.57 10.53
CA GLY A 203 12.43 21.13 9.16
C GLY A 203 13.19 19.81 9.21
N GLY A 204 12.50 18.73 9.63
CA GLY A 204 13.06 17.36 9.48
C GLY A 204 13.34 17.06 8.00
N ALA A 205 14.30 16.17 7.73
CA ALA A 205 14.56 15.72 6.39
C ALA A 205 13.28 15.19 5.74
N ARG A 206 13.01 15.62 4.53
CA ARG A 206 11.78 15.23 3.80
C ARG A 206 11.89 13.85 3.15
N PHE A 207 13.05 13.21 3.20
CA PHE A 207 13.27 11.85 2.75
C PHE A 207 13.92 11.01 3.84
N ALA A 208 13.34 9.85 4.13
CA ALA A 208 13.82 8.91 5.12
C ALA A 208 13.50 7.46 4.67
N PRO A 209 14.45 6.72 4.08
CA PRO A 209 14.20 5.37 3.59
C PRO A 209 13.98 4.37 4.73
N TYR A 210 13.20 3.32 4.46
CA TYR A 210 13.10 2.16 5.35
C TYR A 210 14.35 1.29 5.26
N VAL A 211 14.75 0.77 6.42
CA VAL A 211 15.82 -0.22 6.58
C VAL A 211 15.23 -1.41 7.31
N ASP A 212 15.22 -2.57 6.65
CA ASP A 212 14.91 -3.84 7.29
C ASP A 212 16.12 -4.27 8.14
N THR A 213 15.96 -4.20 9.46
CA THR A 213 17.06 -4.50 10.40
C THR A 213 17.36 -5.99 10.53
N SER A 214 16.45 -6.85 10.06
CA SER A 214 16.59 -8.31 10.13
C SER A 214 17.56 -8.89 9.09
N LEU A 215 17.90 -8.11 8.07
CA LEU A 215 18.72 -8.59 6.94
C LEU A 215 20.21 -8.68 7.29
N TYR A 216 20.88 -9.61 6.62
CA TYR A 216 22.32 -9.78 6.72
C TYR A 216 22.98 -9.60 5.32
N PRO A 217 24.13 -8.88 5.24
CA PRO A 217 24.80 -8.13 6.32
C PRO A 217 23.94 -6.97 6.85
N ALA A 218 24.14 -6.59 8.12
CA ALA A 218 23.44 -5.46 8.72
C ALA A 218 23.70 -4.18 7.92
N TYR A 219 22.65 -3.41 7.65
CA TYR A 219 22.73 -2.18 6.87
C TYR A 219 23.57 -1.12 7.60
N ASP A 220 24.47 -0.44 6.86
CA ASP A 220 25.31 0.62 7.40
C ASP A 220 24.68 2.00 7.17
N LEU A 221 24.02 2.51 8.23
CA LEU A 221 23.40 3.83 8.24
C LEU A 221 24.42 4.94 8.06
N LEU A 222 25.63 4.77 8.64
CA LEU A 222 26.66 5.80 8.64
C LEU A 222 27.36 5.91 7.28
N ASP A 223 27.58 4.79 6.61
CA ASP A 223 28.12 4.77 5.26
C ASP A 223 27.16 5.41 4.27
N THR A 224 25.87 5.06 4.33
CA THR A 224 24.84 5.66 3.49
C THR A 224 24.72 7.17 3.74
N ALA A 225 24.70 7.59 5.02
CA ALA A 225 24.66 9.01 5.36
C ALA A 225 25.90 9.77 4.82
N ALA A 226 27.07 9.18 4.88
CA ALA A 226 28.29 9.78 4.34
C ALA A 226 28.27 9.91 2.82
N LYS A 227 27.76 8.90 2.11
CA LYS A 227 27.75 8.86 0.63
C LYS A 227 26.64 9.69 -0.01
N THR A 228 25.52 9.90 0.69
CA THR A 228 24.31 10.50 0.10
C THR A 228 23.86 11.80 0.78
N GLY A 229 24.32 12.04 2.00
CA GLY A 229 23.83 13.13 2.85
C GLY A 229 22.47 12.85 3.52
N VAL A 230 21.86 11.67 3.28
CA VAL A 230 20.64 11.24 3.97
C VAL A 230 20.97 10.90 5.41
N LYS A 231 20.25 11.52 6.36
CA LYS A 231 20.50 11.38 7.81
C LYS A 231 19.30 10.89 8.60
N GLU A 232 18.16 10.72 7.95
CA GLU A 232 16.93 10.21 8.57
C GLU A 232 16.61 8.84 7.98
N PHE A 233 16.24 7.88 8.84
CA PHE A 233 15.90 6.52 8.43
C PHE A 233 14.68 6.01 9.19
N HIS A 234 13.85 5.16 8.55
CA HIS A 234 12.88 4.33 9.22
C HIS A 234 13.53 2.98 9.52
N LEU A 235 13.55 2.56 10.79
CA LEU A 235 14.03 1.22 11.16
C LEU A 235 12.84 0.29 11.33
N ALA A 236 12.82 -0.80 10.60
CA ALA A 236 11.72 -1.75 10.49
C ALA A 236 12.20 -3.17 10.85
N PHE A 237 11.46 -3.93 11.62
CA PHE A 237 10.24 -3.65 12.31
C PHE A 237 10.29 -4.14 13.76
N ILE A 238 9.58 -3.48 14.67
CA ILE A 238 9.31 -4.03 15.99
C ILE A 238 8.02 -4.83 15.93
N THR A 239 8.10 -6.11 16.23
CA THR A 239 6.97 -7.04 16.29
C THR A 239 6.96 -7.81 17.61
N SER A 240 5.95 -8.66 17.83
CA SER A 240 5.85 -9.48 19.03
C SER A 240 6.84 -10.63 18.98
N GLY A 241 7.67 -10.77 20.01
CA GLY A 241 8.51 -11.94 20.27
C GLY A 241 7.81 -13.02 21.08
N GLY A 242 6.48 -12.96 21.14
CA GLY A 242 5.60 -13.79 21.97
C GLY A 242 4.86 -12.95 23.01
N GLY A 243 3.53 -13.06 23.04
CA GLY A 243 2.68 -12.22 23.87
C GLY A 243 2.90 -10.73 23.57
N CYS A 244 3.09 -9.92 24.59
CA CYS A 244 3.28 -8.47 24.49
C CYS A 244 4.78 -8.04 24.58
N SER A 245 5.71 -8.89 24.13
CA SER A 245 7.14 -8.61 24.20
C SER A 245 7.65 -7.97 22.89
N PRO A 246 8.09 -6.70 22.88
CA PRO A 246 8.60 -6.05 21.67
C PRO A 246 10.03 -6.51 21.37
N LEU A 247 10.24 -7.04 20.16
CA LEU A 247 11.56 -7.43 19.64
C LEU A 247 11.68 -6.97 18.18
N TRP A 248 12.92 -6.79 17.70
CA TRP A 248 13.18 -6.60 16.28
C TRP A 248 12.87 -7.88 15.51
N GLY A 249 11.99 -7.78 14.51
CA GLY A 249 11.51 -8.93 13.75
C GLY A 249 10.86 -10.03 14.60
N GLY A 250 10.51 -9.74 15.85
CA GLY A 250 9.97 -10.72 16.79
C GLY A 250 11.02 -11.69 17.36
N VAL A 251 12.31 -11.50 17.07
CA VAL A 251 13.38 -12.46 17.44
C VAL A 251 14.60 -11.82 18.09
N THR A 252 14.98 -10.59 17.70
CA THR A 252 16.21 -9.96 18.20
C THR A 252 15.91 -8.97 19.32
N GLY A 253 16.66 -9.08 20.43
CA GLY A 253 16.53 -8.19 21.57
C GLY A 253 16.77 -6.72 21.19
N LEU A 254 16.09 -5.78 21.87
CA LEU A 254 16.22 -4.36 21.56
C LEU A 254 17.66 -3.86 21.68
N ALA A 255 18.47 -4.41 22.59
CA ALA A 255 19.88 -4.04 22.76
C ALA A 255 20.83 -4.75 21.79
N ASP A 256 20.37 -5.76 21.07
CA ASP A 256 21.22 -6.69 20.32
C ASP A 256 21.19 -6.43 18.80
N ASP A 257 20.27 -5.61 18.32
CA ASP A 257 20.13 -5.28 16.91
C ASP A 257 21.29 -4.37 16.44
N LYS A 258 21.97 -4.82 15.39
CA LYS A 258 23.19 -4.16 14.89
C LYS A 258 22.91 -2.86 14.14
N VAL A 259 21.75 -2.75 13.50
CA VAL A 259 21.35 -1.52 12.80
C VAL A 259 20.91 -0.48 13.83
N ALA A 260 20.05 -0.86 14.77
CA ALA A 260 19.60 0.02 15.85
C ALA A 260 20.78 0.45 16.77
N GLY A 261 21.80 -0.39 16.92
CA GLY A 261 23.02 -0.03 17.63
C GLY A 261 23.78 1.17 17.05
N GLN A 262 23.51 1.54 15.79
CA GLN A 262 24.13 2.70 15.14
C GLN A 262 23.42 4.03 15.45
N ILE A 263 22.22 4.03 16.08
CA ILE A 263 21.40 5.24 16.33
C ILE A 263 22.21 6.32 17.04
N GLY A 264 22.98 5.97 18.07
CA GLY A 264 23.80 6.93 18.82
C GLY A 264 24.85 7.63 17.96
N ALA A 265 25.55 6.87 17.12
CA ALA A 265 26.57 7.39 16.22
C ALA A 265 25.95 8.22 15.07
N LEU A 266 24.78 7.83 14.58
CA LEU A 266 24.03 8.58 13.57
C LEU A 266 23.59 9.96 14.13
N ARG A 267 23.07 9.99 15.37
CA ARG A 267 22.66 11.22 16.06
C ARG A 267 23.86 12.15 16.33
N ALA A 268 25.01 11.60 16.65
CA ALA A 268 26.25 12.39 16.81
C ALA A 268 26.67 13.11 15.51
N LYS A 269 26.19 12.64 14.35
CA LYS A 269 26.39 13.27 13.04
C LYS A 269 25.19 14.13 12.60
N GLY A 270 24.26 14.41 13.50
CA GLY A 270 23.06 15.23 13.25
C GLY A 270 21.97 14.50 12.46
N GLY A 271 21.96 13.18 12.54
CA GLY A 271 20.87 12.34 11.98
C GLY A 271 19.90 11.87 13.06
N ASP A 272 18.88 11.13 12.69
CA ASP A 272 17.93 10.48 13.61
C ASP A 272 17.19 9.33 12.93
N VAL A 273 16.36 8.63 13.71
CA VAL A 273 15.56 7.51 13.21
C VAL A 273 14.10 7.65 13.64
N ARG A 274 13.23 7.04 12.86
CA ARG A 274 11.85 6.68 13.21
C ARG A 274 11.78 5.16 13.29
N VAL A 275 11.32 4.61 14.39
CA VAL A 275 11.13 3.16 14.52
C VAL A 275 9.71 2.81 14.11
N SER A 276 9.57 1.79 13.28
CA SER A 276 8.29 1.28 12.77
C SER A 276 7.89 0.01 13.52
N PHE A 277 6.63 -0.02 13.96
CA PHE A 277 5.98 -1.14 14.63
C PHE A 277 5.03 -1.81 13.66
N GLY A 278 5.05 -3.14 13.57
CA GLY A 278 4.17 -3.91 12.69
C GLY A 278 4.87 -4.45 11.45
N GLY A 279 4.37 -4.11 10.25
CA GLY A 279 4.85 -4.63 8.98
C GLY A 279 4.19 -5.94 8.54
N ALA A 280 4.54 -6.42 7.33
CA ALA A 280 3.94 -7.61 6.71
C ALA A 280 4.26 -8.92 7.44
N ALA A 281 5.43 -9.01 8.06
CA ALA A 281 5.93 -10.23 8.68
C ALA A 281 5.84 -10.17 10.21
N GLY A 282 5.57 -11.33 10.83
CA GLY A 282 5.46 -11.44 12.28
C GLY A 282 4.06 -11.07 12.79
N HIS A 283 4.00 -10.70 14.08
CA HIS A 283 2.74 -10.35 14.73
C HIS A 283 2.82 -8.94 15.28
N GLU A 284 1.95 -8.06 14.80
CA GLU A 284 1.81 -6.72 15.35
C GLU A 284 1.42 -6.82 16.85
N LEU A 285 2.06 -5.99 17.69
CA LEU A 285 1.93 -6.09 19.16
C LEU A 285 0.48 -5.94 19.66
N ALA A 286 -0.33 -5.09 19.00
CA ALA A 286 -1.73 -4.91 19.41
C ALA A 286 -2.58 -6.15 19.20
N LEU A 287 -2.21 -7.09 18.33
CA LEU A 287 -2.89 -8.38 18.19
C LEU A 287 -2.64 -9.30 19.37
N ASN A 288 -1.50 -9.14 20.07
CA ASN A 288 -1.02 -10.08 21.08
C ASN A 288 -1.08 -9.54 22.52
N CYS A 289 -1.05 -8.21 22.70
CA CYS A 289 -1.17 -7.60 24.03
C CYS A 289 -2.62 -7.70 24.55
N ALA A 290 -2.80 -8.04 25.82
CA ALA A 290 -4.13 -8.23 26.40
C ALA A 290 -4.88 -6.92 26.64
N SER A 291 -4.17 -5.80 26.85
CA SER A 291 -4.76 -4.50 27.16
C SER A 291 -4.00 -3.33 26.53
N ALA A 292 -4.67 -2.18 26.44
CA ALA A 292 -4.04 -0.94 26.01
C ALA A 292 -2.90 -0.48 26.93
N THR A 293 -3.00 -0.75 28.21
CA THR A 293 -1.97 -0.42 29.21
C THR A 293 -0.71 -1.25 28.98
N GLU A 294 -0.87 -2.57 28.78
CA GLU A 294 0.23 -3.47 28.47
C GLU A 294 0.90 -3.10 27.14
N LEU A 295 0.09 -2.81 26.13
CA LEU A 295 0.57 -2.38 24.81
C LEU A 295 1.32 -1.04 24.89
N ALA A 296 0.82 -0.07 25.67
CA ALA A 296 1.51 1.20 25.90
C ALA A 296 2.87 0.99 26.59
N ALA A 297 2.94 0.07 27.55
CA ALA A 297 4.20 -0.28 28.19
C ALA A 297 5.19 -0.94 27.22
N ALA A 298 4.71 -1.80 26.32
CA ALA A 298 5.53 -2.44 25.29
C ALA A 298 6.10 -1.42 24.29
N TYR A 299 5.26 -0.54 23.75
CA TYR A 299 5.70 0.56 22.87
C TYR A 299 6.63 1.52 23.60
N GLY A 300 6.28 1.90 24.84
CA GLY A 300 7.08 2.79 25.70
C GLY A 300 8.48 2.25 25.95
N LYS A 301 8.62 0.96 26.17
CA LYS A 301 9.94 0.30 26.32
C LYS A 301 10.86 0.55 25.13
N VAL A 302 10.33 0.51 23.89
CA VAL A 302 11.12 0.78 22.67
C VAL A 302 11.44 2.27 22.56
N ILE A 303 10.45 3.14 22.83
CA ILE A 303 10.60 4.59 22.81
C ILE A 303 11.69 5.02 23.78
N ASP A 304 11.64 4.52 25.01
CA ASP A 304 12.60 4.84 26.05
C ASP A 304 14.01 4.27 25.77
N GLN A 305 14.08 3.01 25.32
CA GLN A 305 15.34 2.35 24.96
C GLN A 305 16.15 3.18 23.99
N TYR A 306 15.51 3.71 22.95
CA TYR A 306 16.18 4.47 21.91
C TYR A 306 15.97 5.99 22.02
N ARG A 307 15.27 6.46 23.07
CA ARG A 307 14.90 7.89 23.25
C ARG A 307 14.28 8.45 21.97
N LEU A 308 13.23 7.77 21.49
CA LEU A 308 12.58 8.16 20.24
C LEU A 308 11.72 9.40 20.44
N THR A 309 11.77 10.30 19.47
CA THR A 309 10.87 11.46 19.36
C THR A 309 9.82 11.25 18.26
N LYS A 310 9.96 10.20 17.48
CA LYS A 310 9.10 9.87 16.34
C LYS A 310 8.98 8.37 16.17
N VAL A 311 7.77 7.89 15.96
CA VAL A 311 7.42 6.49 15.73
C VAL A 311 6.50 6.36 14.55
N ASP A 312 6.45 5.15 14.00
CA ASP A 312 5.57 4.77 12.91
C ASP A 312 4.84 3.48 13.27
N PHE A 313 3.59 3.36 12.83
CA PHE A 313 2.77 2.17 13.00
C PHE A 313 2.38 1.68 11.62
N ASP A 314 3.05 0.63 11.17
CA ASP A 314 2.81 -0.03 9.89
C ASP A 314 1.77 -1.13 10.08
N ILE A 315 0.52 -0.80 9.71
CA ILE A 315 -0.64 -1.65 9.99
C ILE A 315 -1.21 -2.20 8.70
N GLU A 316 -0.97 -3.47 8.50
CA GLU A 316 -1.33 -4.15 7.26
C GLU A 316 -1.83 -5.58 7.50
N GLY A 317 -2.15 -6.31 6.44
CA GLY A 317 -2.60 -7.68 6.52
C GLY A 317 -3.78 -7.86 7.46
N ALA A 318 -3.72 -8.87 8.33
CA ALA A 318 -4.78 -9.19 9.28
C ALA A 318 -4.95 -8.15 10.41
N ALA A 319 -3.92 -7.36 10.69
CA ALA A 319 -3.98 -6.33 11.74
C ALA A 319 -4.85 -5.12 11.32
N LEU A 320 -4.92 -4.82 10.01
CA LEU A 320 -5.64 -3.65 9.51
C LEU A 320 -7.16 -3.71 9.75
N PRO A 321 -7.88 -4.81 9.48
CA PRO A 321 -9.31 -4.91 9.74
C PRO A 321 -9.68 -5.25 11.19
N ASP A 322 -8.70 -5.57 12.05
CA ASP A 322 -8.97 -5.92 13.45
C ASP A 322 -9.32 -4.68 14.28
N THR A 323 -10.62 -4.42 14.44
CA THR A 323 -11.13 -3.26 15.16
C THR A 323 -10.77 -3.25 16.64
N ALA A 324 -10.64 -4.42 17.28
CA ALA A 324 -10.26 -4.54 18.68
C ALA A 324 -8.78 -4.20 18.89
N ALA A 325 -7.91 -4.70 18.03
CA ALA A 325 -6.49 -4.32 18.01
C ALA A 325 -6.31 -2.84 17.71
N ASN A 326 -7.04 -2.30 16.74
CA ASN A 326 -7.02 -0.88 16.37
C ASN A 326 -7.46 0.02 17.53
N ALA A 327 -8.53 -0.33 18.24
CA ALA A 327 -8.98 0.40 19.42
C ALA A 327 -7.93 0.36 20.55
N ARG A 328 -7.33 -0.81 20.79
CA ARG A 328 -6.27 -1.01 21.78
C ARG A 328 -5.05 -0.18 21.45
N ARG A 329 -4.62 -0.19 20.19
CA ARG A 329 -3.49 0.61 19.68
C ARG A 329 -3.74 2.11 19.84
N ALA A 330 -4.91 2.59 19.45
CA ALA A 330 -5.27 3.99 19.58
C ALA A 330 -5.23 4.47 21.04
N GLN A 331 -5.77 3.69 21.98
CA GLN A 331 -5.70 3.98 23.41
C GLN A 331 -4.26 3.98 23.95
N ALA A 332 -3.44 3.00 23.53
CA ALA A 332 -2.03 2.93 23.92
C ALA A 332 -1.24 4.13 23.41
N ILE A 333 -1.42 4.53 22.15
CA ILE A 333 -0.74 5.69 21.56
C ILE A 333 -1.20 6.99 22.24
N ALA A 334 -2.49 7.14 22.54
CA ALA A 334 -2.99 8.30 23.27
C ALA A 334 -2.36 8.42 24.68
N ALA A 335 -2.14 7.30 25.36
CA ALA A 335 -1.42 7.27 26.62
C ALA A 335 0.07 7.65 26.47
N LEU A 336 0.72 7.13 25.43
CA LEU A 336 2.12 7.44 25.11
C LEU A 336 2.35 8.91 24.78
N GLN A 337 1.46 9.55 24.03
CA GLN A 337 1.58 10.99 23.75
C GLN A 337 1.40 11.86 24.98
N LYS A 338 0.72 11.37 26.03
CA LYS A 338 0.65 12.05 27.32
C LYS A 338 1.94 11.91 28.13
N SER A 339 2.56 10.72 28.14
CA SER A 339 3.80 10.45 28.86
C SER A 339 5.06 10.93 28.11
N HIS A 340 4.97 11.06 26.78
CA HIS A 340 6.04 11.55 25.91
C HIS A 340 5.54 12.77 25.10
N PRO A 341 5.45 13.97 25.74
CA PRO A 341 4.98 15.16 25.06
C PRO A 341 5.82 15.48 23.83
N GLY A 342 5.14 15.71 22.69
CA GLY A 342 5.81 15.97 21.43
C GLY A 342 6.17 14.73 20.59
N LEU A 343 5.84 13.51 21.06
CA LEU A 343 6.02 12.29 20.26
C LEU A 343 5.28 12.41 18.92
N ASP A 344 6.03 12.39 17.82
CA ASP A 344 5.52 12.39 16.45
C ASP A 344 5.07 10.98 16.10
N VAL A 345 3.81 10.84 15.71
CA VAL A 345 3.16 9.56 15.40
C VAL A 345 2.71 9.54 13.93
N ALA A 346 3.25 8.60 13.17
CA ALA A 346 2.81 8.29 11.82
C ALA A 346 2.16 6.91 11.74
N PHE A 347 1.28 6.75 10.75
CA PHE A 347 0.73 5.46 10.35
C PHE A 347 1.17 5.15 8.94
N THR A 348 1.66 3.93 8.70
CA THR A 348 1.93 3.38 7.38
C THR A 348 0.84 2.39 7.05
N LEU A 349 0.20 2.58 5.89
CA LEU A 349 -1.03 1.87 5.52
C LEU A 349 -1.00 1.43 4.05
N PRO A 350 -1.59 0.26 3.74
CA PRO A 350 -1.85 -0.15 2.37
C PRO A 350 -2.75 0.85 1.64
N VAL A 351 -2.45 1.06 0.39
CA VAL A 351 -3.15 2.01 -0.47
C VAL A 351 -3.39 1.42 -1.86
N MET A 352 -4.40 1.90 -2.55
CA MET A 352 -4.59 1.73 -3.99
C MET A 352 -4.36 3.07 -4.69
N PRO A 353 -4.18 3.14 -6.02
CA PRO A 353 -4.15 4.41 -6.74
C PRO A 353 -5.38 5.29 -6.44
N GLU A 354 -6.50 4.68 -6.09
CA GLU A 354 -7.75 5.34 -5.70
C GLU A 354 -7.77 5.81 -4.23
N GLY A 355 -6.73 5.55 -3.46
CA GLY A 355 -6.57 5.97 -2.07
C GLY A 355 -6.55 4.83 -1.05
N LEU A 356 -6.55 5.21 0.23
CA LEU A 356 -6.62 4.27 1.34
C LEU A 356 -7.87 3.40 1.24
N THR A 357 -7.71 2.12 1.56
CA THR A 357 -8.84 1.20 1.69
C THR A 357 -9.76 1.60 2.85
N GLN A 358 -11.00 1.13 2.82
CA GLN A 358 -11.98 1.46 3.86
C GLN A 358 -11.47 1.12 5.29
N PRO A 359 -10.82 -0.02 5.57
CA PRO A 359 -10.23 -0.27 6.88
C PRO A 359 -9.14 0.74 7.28
N GLY A 360 -8.32 1.21 6.34
CA GLY A 360 -7.30 2.24 6.61
C GLY A 360 -7.92 3.58 7.00
N VAL A 361 -8.95 4.01 6.27
CA VAL A 361 -9.70 5.24 6.59
C VAL A 361 -10.38 5.12 7.96
N ALA A 362 -11.00 3.98 8.25
CA ALA A 362 -11.65 3.71 9.55
C ALA A 362 -10.63 3.74 10.70
N LEU A 363 -9.46 3.12 10.52
CA LEU A 363 -8.38 3.13 11.50
C LEU A 363 -7.97 4.56 11.86
N LEU A 364 -7.75 5.43 10.87
CA LEU A 364 -7.37 6.83 11.11
C LEU A 364 -8.48 7.61 11.84
N ALA A 365 -9.74 7.41 11.45
CA ALA A 365 -10.88 8.06 12.07
C ALA A 365 -11.05 7.64 13.54
N ASP A 366 -10.93 6.35 13.83
CA ASP A 366 -11.05 5.80 15.18
C ASP A 366 -9.87 6.23 16.06
N THR A 367 -8.67 6.24 15.51
CA THR A 367 -7.46 6.72 16.18
C THR A 367 -7.57 8.19 16.57
N LYS A 368 -8.04 9.06 15.66
CA LYS A 368 -8.34 10.46 15.97
C LYS A 368 -9.39 10.59 17.07
N ARG A 369 -10.47 9.78 16.98
CA ARG A 369 -11.57 9.80 17.97
C ARG A 369 -11.07 9.39 19.37
N ALA A 370 -10.08 8.52 19.45
CA ALA A 370 -9.41 8.14 20.70
C ALA A 370 -8.50 9.25 21.28
N GLY A 371 -8.37 10.38 20.60
CA GLY A 371 -7.58 11.55 21.05
C GLY A 371 -6.11 11.51 20.66
N VAL A 372 -5.73 10.64 19.73
CA VAL A 372 -4.36 10.61 19.18
C VAL A 372 -4.17 11.77 18.21
N ARG A 373 -3.05 12.48 18.36
CA ARG A 373 -2.54 13.39 17.34
C ARG A 373 -1.79 12.56 16.30
N ILE A 374 -2.33 12.52 15.08
CA ILE A 374 -1.70 11.87 13.94
C ILE A 374 -0.88 12.92 13.20
N ASP A 375 0.46 12.74 13.19
CA ASP A 375 1.39 13.69 12.58
C ASP A 375 1.73 13.33 11.13
N GLY A 376 1.52 12.07 10.74
CA GLY A 376 1.75 11.61 9.38
C GLY A 376 0.92 10.39 8.99
N VAL A 377 0.54 10.32 7.71
CA VAL A 377 -0.06 9.15 7.08
C VAL A 377 0.80 8.80 5.88
N ASN A 378 1.56 7.74 6.03
CA ASN A 378 2.43 7.19 5.01
C ASN A 378 1.67 6.11 4.23
N ILE A 379 1.81 6.10 2.92
CA ILE A 379 1.14 5.12 2.07
C ILE A 379 2.15 4.18 1.42
N MET A 380 1.84 2.89 1.43
CA MET A 380 2.60 1.86 0.72
C MET A 380 2.19 1.87 -0.76
N ALA A 381 2.86 2.72 -1.55
CA ALA A 381 2.60 2.90 -2.98
C ALA A 381 3.27 1.79 -3.80
N MET A 382 2.82 0.55 -3.59
CA MET A 382 3.39 -0.70 -4.11
C MET A 382 2.34 -1.81 -4.08
N ASP A 383 2.58 -2.89 -4.82
CA ASP A 383 1.84 -4.15 -4.78
C ASP A 383 0.32 -3.98 -4.94
N TYR A 384 -0.09 -3.12 -5.85
CA TYR A 384 -1.50 -2.82 -6.14
C TYR A 384 -2.24 -4.01 -6.78
N GLY A 385 -1.49 -4.94 -7.36
CA GLY A 385 -2.00 -6.15 -8.00
C GLY A 385 -1.75 -6.21 -9.51
N PRO A 386 -1.92 -7.37 -10.14
CA PRO A 386 -1.47 -7.64 -11.50
C PRO A 386 -2.12 -6.78 -12.60
N ALA A 387 -3.18 -6.04 -12.27
CA ALA A 387 -3.82 -5.09 -13.18
C ALA A 387 -3.07 -3.76 -13.29
N TYR A 388 -2.10 -3.50 -12.41
CA TYR A 388 -1.37 -2.22 -12.31
C TYR A 388 0.08 -2.31 -12.82
N GLY A 389 0.33 -3.04 -13.91
CA GLY A 389 1.67 -3.16 -14.51
C GLY A 389 2.08 -1.97 -15.40
N GLY A 390 1.57 -0.76 -15.12
CA GLY A 390 1.87 0.45 -15.89
C GLY A 390 2.92 1.35 -15.22
N ASP A 391 2.73 2.67 -15.32
CA ASP A 391 3.60 3.70 -14.73
C ASP A 391 3.41 3.76 -13.20
N MET A 392 4.34 3.16 -12.45
CA MET A 392 4.27 3.07 -10.99
C MET A 392 4.44 4.43 -10.31
N GLY A 393 5.20 5.35 -10.92
CA GLY A 393 5.31 6.73 -10.45
C GLY A 393 3.97 7.45 -10.52
N GLN A 394 3.23 7.27 -11.62
CA GLN A 394 1.90 7.84 -11.77
C GLN A 394 0.89 7.22 -10.80
N TYR A 395 0.94 5.91 -10.57
CA TYR A 395 0.08 5.26 -9.58
C TYR A 395 0.36 5.77 -8.15
N ALA A 396 1.63 5.96 -7.79
CA ALA A 396 2.01 6.56 -6.51
C ALA A 396 1.48 8.00 -6.36
N ILE A 397 1.51 8.80 -7.42
CA ILE A 397 0.96 10.16 -7.46
C ILE A 397 -0.57 10.15 -7.29
N GLN A 398 -1.27 9.22 -7.95
CA GLN A 398 -2.71 9.06 -7.81
C GLN A 398 -3.06 8.68 -6.36
N ALA A 399 -2.38 7.67 -5.82
CA ALA A 399 -2.55 7.22 -4.44
C ALA A 399 -2.33 8.35 -3.43
N ALA A 400 -1.25 9.14 -3.60
CA ALA A 400 -0.96 10.29 -2.74
C ALA A 400 -2.05 11.38 -2.83
N THR A 401 -2.56 11.63 -4.03
CA THR A 401 -3.61 12.64 -4.25
C THR A 401 -4.94 12.23 -3.60
N ALA A 402 -5.34 10.98 -3.79
CA ALA A 402 -6.54 10.45 -3.18
C ALA A 402 -6.42 10.39 -1.64
N THR A 403 -5.27 9.92 -1.14
CA THR A 403 -5.00 9.88 0.31
C THR A 403 -5.01 11.26 0.93
N GLN A 404 -4.43 12.27 0.27
CA GLN A 404 -4.45 13.64 0.80
C GLN A 404 -5.88 14.13 1.05
N ALA A 405 -6.78 13.89 0.10
CA ALA A 405 -8.16 14.29 0.27
C ALA A 405 -8.89 13.50 1.39
N GLN A 406 -8.63 12.18 1.50
CA GLN A 406 -9.16 11.36 2.60
C GLN A 406 -8.63 11.85 3.97
N VAL A 407 -7.32 12.08 4.08
CA VAL A 407 -6.66 12.59 5.31
C VAL A 407 -7.19 13.96 5.67
N LYS A 408 -7.36 14.87 4.69
CA LYS A 408 -7.98 16.17 4.89
C LYS A 408 -9.35 16.05 5.53
N GLY A 409 -10.21 15.19 4.99
CA GLY A 409 -11.57 14.96 5.51
C GLY A 409 -11.56 14.32 6.89
N VAL A 410 -10.85 13.20 7.04
CA VAL A 410 -10.81 12.43 8.30
C VAL A 410 -10.20 13.24 9.44
N LEU A 411 -9.07 13.90 9.21
CA LEU A 411 -8.38 14.64 10.25
C LEU A 411 -8.87 16.07 10.41
N GLY A 412 -9.69 16.58 9.49
CA GLY A 412 -10.20 17.95 9.53
C GLY A 412 -9.12 19.00 9.26
N LEU A 413 -8.21 18.72 8.35
CA LEU A 413 -7.06 19.56 8.05
C LEU A 413 -7.37 20.56 6.92
N SER A 414 -6.60 21.65 6.87
CA SER A 414 -6.53 22.47 5.65
C SER A 414 -5.85 21.69 4.52
N ASP A 415 -6.02 22.13 3.28
CA ASP A 415 -5.41 21.50 2.12
C ASP A 415 -3.89 21.38 2.26
N ALA A 416 -3.22 22.47 2.61
CA ALA A 416 -1.78 22.51 2.82
C ALA A 416 -1.32 21.62 4.00
N ALA A 417 -2.11 21.57 5.09
CA ALA A 417 -1.80 20.72 6.23
C ALA A 417 -1.96 19.24 5.90
N ALA A 418 -2.96 18.88 5.09
CA ALA A 418 -3.16 17.51 4.63
C ALA A 418 -2.02 17.05 3.72
N TRP A 419 -1.53 17.89 2.80
CA TRP A 419 -0.34 17.58 2.01
C TRP A 419 0.91 17.36 2.88
N LYS A 420 1.09 18.15 3.94
CA LYS A 420 2.19 17.97 4.91
C LYS A 420 2.04 16.69 5.74
N ALA A 421 0.83 16.22 5.97
CA ALA A 421 0.58 15.00 6.71
C ALA A 421 0.78 13.75 5.85
N VAL A 422 0.72 13.84 4.51
CA VAL A 422 0.95 12.70 3.61
C VAL A 422 2.44 12.40 3.49
N ALA A 423 2.77 11.11 3.57
CA ALA A 423 4.05 10.55 3.16
C ALA A 423 3.83 9.41 2.16
N VAL A 424 4.82 9.14 1.30
CA VAL A 424 4.72 8.12 0.25
C VAL A 424 5.94 7.22 0.26
N THR A 425 5.70 5.93 0.27
CA THR A 425 6.72 4.87 0.27
C THR A 425 6.49 3.92 -0.91
N PRO A 426 7.13 4.13 -2.06
CA PRO A 426 7.16 3.11 -3.11
C PRO A 426 8.13 1.97 -2.75
N MET A 427 7.90 0.78 -3.32
CA MET A 427 8.87 -0.30 -3.37
C MET A 427 9.73 -0.15 -4.61
N ILE A 428 11.03 0.06 -4.44
CA ILE A 428 11.96 0.35 -5.54
C ILE A 428 12.30 -0.90 -6.34
N GLY A 429 12.37 -0.78 -7.66
CA GLY A 429 12.63 -1.89 -8.58
C GLY A 429 11.42 -2.81 -8.74
N VAL A 430 11.67 -4.11 -8.91
CA VAL A 430 10.60 -5.11 -9.05
C VAL A 430 9.91 -5.31 -7.71
N ASN A 431 8.56 -5.20 -7.68
CA ASN A 431 7.74 -5.36 -6.50
C ASN A 431 7.40 -6.85 -6.25
N ASP A 432 6.75 -7.19 -5.13
CA ASP A 432 6.30 -8.56 -4.87
C ASP A 432 5.26 -8.98 -5.92
N VAL A 433 4.44 -8.06 -6.42
CA VAL A 433 3.70 -8.22 -7.66
C VAL A 433 4.64 -7.96 -8.84
N ALA A 434 5.22 -9.00 -9.40
CA ALA A 434 6.34 -8.93 -10.36
C ALA A 434 6.07 -8.12 -11.64
N SER A 435 4.80 -7.84 -11.99
CA SER A 435 4.43 -6.93 -13.08
C SER A 435 4.59 -5.45 -12.74
N GLU A 436 4.76 -5.12 -11.46
CA GLU A 436 4.96 -3.77 -10.97
C GLU A 436 6.44 -3.50 -10.80
N VAL A 437 6.96 -2.52 -11.54
CA VAL A 437 8.39 -2.15 -11.49
C VAL A 437 8.51 -0.65 -11.31
N PHE A 438 8.94 -0.24 -10.11
CA PHE A 438 9.19 1.16 -9.81
C PHE A 438 10.62 1.54 -10.22
N THR A 439 10.74 2.39 -11.23
CA THR A 439 12.00 2.76 -11.87
C THR A 439 12.62 4.03 -11.27
N LEU A 440 13.87 4.34 -11.67
CA LEU A 440 14.51 5.62 -11.30
C LEU A 440 13.78 6.83 -11.90
N SER A 441 13.15 6.70 -13.07
CA SER A 441 12.32 7.76 -13.65
C SER A 441 11.07 8.02 -12.79
N ASP A 442 10.45 6.97 -12.25
CA ASP A 442 9.31 7.11 -11.34
C ASP A 442 9.71 7.80 -10.03
N ALA A 443 10.91 7.53 -9.54
CA ALA A 443 11.44 8.24 -8.37
C ALA A 443 11.60 9.74 -8.61
N VAL A 444 12.12 10.15 -9.77
CA VAL A 444 12.25 11.56 -10.16
C VAL A 444 10.87 12.20 -10.30
N GLN A 445 9.94 11.54 -10.98
CA GLN A 445 8.56 11.98 -11.16
C GLN A 445 7.86 12.21 -9.81
N LEU A 446 7.98 11.27 -8.87
CA LEU A 446 7.39 11.36 -7.54
C LEU A 446 8.02 12.49 -6.71
N VAL A 447 9.33 12.70 -6.81
CA VAL A 447 10.04 13.81 -6.14
C VAL A 447 9.55 15.16 -6.64
N ASP A 448 9.40 15.33 -7.95
CA ASP A 448 8.93 16.60 -8.52
C ASP A 448 7.48 16.89 -8.13
N PHE A 449 6.63 15.86 -8.12
CA PHE A 449 5.27 15.97 -7.60
C PHE A 449 5.25 16.34 -6.11
N ALA A 450 6.08 15.68 -5.29
CA ALA A 450 6.18 15.94 -3.87
C ALA A 450 6.62 17.38 -3.55
N LYS A 451 7.56 17.93 -4.34
CA LYS A 451 7.96 19.35 -4.26
C LYS A 451 6.81 20.27 -4.61
N ALA A 452 6.13 20.01 -5.74
CA ALA A 452 5.05 20.85 -6.23
C ALA A 452 3.85 20.89 -5.26
N LYS A 453 3.54 19.78 -4.59
CA LYS A 453 2.41 19.68 -3.65
C LYS A 453 2.77 20.02 -2.21
N GLY A 454 4.03 20.00 -1.85
CA GLY A 454 4.47 20.19 -0.47
C GLY A 454 4.20 18.96 0.41
N ILE A 455 4.32 17.75 -0.17
CA ILE A 455 4.21 16.49 0.56
C ILE A 455 5.17 16.48 1.75
N GLY A 456 4.71 15.99 2.89
CA GLY A 456 5.47 16.03 4.13
C GLY A 456 6.76 15.23 4.09
N ARG A 457 6.71 14.01 3.54
CA ARG A 457 7.86 13.11 3.49
C ARG A 457 7.73 12.11 2.33
N LEU A 458 8.88 11.72 1.79
CA LEU A 458 9.02 10.50 0.99
C LEU A 458 9.86 9.48 1.77
N ALA A 459 9.56 8.22 1.57
CA ALA A 459 10.40 7.10 1.96
C ALA A 459 10.55 6.15 0.77
N MET A 460 11.13 5.00 0.96
CA MET A 460 11.13 3.91 0.00
C MET A 460 11.30 2.56 0.72
N TRP A 461 10.72 1.53 0.21
CA TRP A 461 10.98 0.15 0.59
C TRP A 461 11.91 -0.50 -0.44
N SER A 462 13.19 -0.75 -0.14
CA SER A 462 13.88 -0.36 1.07
C SER A 462 15.31 0.08 0.72
N ALA A 463 15.99 0.71 1.65
CA ALA A 463 17.39 1.10 1.48
C ALA A 463 18.31 -0.10 1.23
N THR A 464 18.00 -1.27 1.80
CA THR A 464 18.72 -2.53 1.57
C THR A 464 18.62 -3.00 0.13
N ARG A 465 17.57 -2.60 -0.59
CA ARG A 465 17.34 -2.95 -2.00
C ARG A 465 18.01 -1.99 -2.98
N ASP A 466 18.54 -0.85 -2.54
CA ASP A 466 19.02 0.22 -3.42
C ASP A 466 20.38 -0.09 -4.07
N GLN A 467 20.43 -1.22 -4.77
CA GLN A 467 21.55 -1.69 -5.58
C GLN A 467 21.07 -2.73 -6.60
N GLN A 468 21.83 -2.92 -7.66
CA GLN A 468 21.60 -4.00 -8.61
C GLN A 468 21.92 -5.36 -7.96
N CYS A 469 21.18 -6.39 -8.33
CA CYS A 469 21.48 -7.75 -7.88
C CYS A 469 22.81 -8.26 -8.44
N PRO A 470 23.55 -9.09 -7.70
CA PRO A 470 24.82 -9.67 -8.19
C PRO A 470 24.66 -10.46 -9.48
N ALA A 471 23.51 -11.09 -9.70
CA ALA A 471 23.19 -11.84 -10.93
C ALA A 471 22.74 -10.94 -12.11
N GLY A 472 22.66 -9.63 -11.92
CA GLY A 472 22.05 -8.69 -12.88
C GLY A 472 20.57 -8.49 -12.63
N GLU A 473 19.81 -8.16 -13.68
CA GLU A 473 18.35 -8.00 -13.59
C GLU A 473 17.66 -9.34 -13.37
N VAL A 474 16.67 -9.35 -12.49
CA VAL A 474 15.80 -10.52 -12.23
C VAL A 474 14.34 -10.08 -12.24
N ASN A 475 13.42 -11.02 -12.47
CA ASN A 475 12.00 -10.73 -12.66
C ASN A 475 11.13 -10.97 -11.41
N HIS A 476 11.74 -10.92 -10.25
CA HIS A 476 11.07 -11.08 -8.94
C HIS A 476 11.71 -10.16 -7.92
N ALA A 477 10.99 -9.87 -6.84
CA ALA A 477 11.51 -9.07 -5.75
C ALA A 477 12.60 -9.82 -4.97
N GLU A 478 13.64 -9.08 -4.61
CA GLU A 478 14.74 -9.57 -3.78
C GLU A 478 14.92 -8.63 -2.57
N PRO A 479 15.14 -9.15 -1.37
CA PRO A 479 15.20 -8.30 -0.17
C PRO A 479 16.45 -7.41 -0.10
N THR A 480 17.50 -7.76 -0.84
CA THR A 480 18.80 -7.07 -0.78
C THR A 480 19.21 -6.38 -2.07
N CYS A 481 18.36 -6.35 -3.09
CA CYS A 481 18.63 -5.65 -4.35
C CYS A 481 17.30 -5.30 -5.05
N SER A 482 17.33 -4.33 -5.97
CA SER A 482 16.12 -3.81 -6.62
C SER A 482 15.60 -4.67 -7.78
N SER A 483 16.37 -5.66 -8.20
CA SER A 483 16.06 -6.53 -9.35
C SER A 483 16.12 -5.86 -10.72
N ILE A 484 16.48 -4.58 -10.78
CA ILE A 484 16.70 -3.82 -12.03
C ILE A 484 18.15 -3.33 -12.17
N ALA A 485 18.54 -2.95 -13.37
CA ALA A 485 19.84 -2.33 -13.61
C ALA A 485 19.91 -0.95 -12.95
N GLN A 486 20.86 -0.76 -12.05
CA GLN A 486 21.10 0.52 -11.39
C GLN A 486 22.50 0.62 -10.78
N GLN A 487 22.91 1.85 -10.48
CA GLN A 487 24.09 2.08 -9.64
C GLN A 487 23.71 2.04 -8.16
N PRO A 488 24.60 1.60 -7.27
CA PRO A 488 24.35 1.63 -5.83
C PRO A 488 23.91 3.00 -5.32
N LEU A 489 22.89 3.03 -4.47
CA LEU A 489 22.29 4.23 -3.89
C LEU A 489 21.68 5.20 -4.92
N ALA A 490 21.27 4.70 -6.09
CA ALA A 490 20.69 5.55 -7.15
C ALA A 490 19.33 6.10 -6.75
N PHE A 491 18.44 5.27 -6.16
CA PHE A 491 17.15 5.71 -5.64
C PHE A 491 17.31 6.65 -4.45
N THR A 492 18.19 6.32 -3.50
CA THR A 492 18.50 7.20 -2.36
C THR A 492 18.92 8.60 -2.83
N LYS A 493 19.78 8.68 -3.84
CA LYS A 493 20.23 9.97 -4.42
C LYS A 493 19.08 10.71 -5.12
N ALA A 494 18.22 10.00 -5.86
CA ALA A 494 17.06 10.58 -6.52
C ALA A 494 16.08 11.19 -5.50
N PHE A 495 15.70 10.41 -4.47
CA PHE A 495 14.79 10.88 -3.43
C PHE A 495 15.40 11.96 -2.52
N ALA A 496 16.71 11.94 -2.28
CA ALA A 496 17.41 12.98 -1.51
C ALA A 496 17.33 14.38 -2.15
N ALA A 497 16.90 14.47 -3.41
CA ALA A 497 16.60 15.75 -4.06
C ALA A 497 15.34 16.44 -3.49
N LEU A 498 14.53 15.76 -2.66
CA LEU A 498 13.43 16.34 -1.89
C LEU A 498 14.00 17.04 -0.63
N ARG A 499 14.56 18.22 -0.80
CA ARG A 499 15.13 19.06 0.28
C ARG A 499 14.22 20.22 0.62
#